data_d31c474f5a3ae87713ac051beaf1ecfe
#
_entry.id   d31c474f5a3ae87713ac051beaf1ecfe
#
_cell.length_a   1.000
_cell.length_b   1.000
_cell.length_c   1.000
_cell.angle_alpha   90.00
_cell.angle_beta   90.00
_cell.angle_gamma   90.00
#
_symmetry.space_group_name_H-M   'P 1'
#
loop_
_entity.id
_entity.type
_entity.pdbx_description
1 polymer ?
#
loop_
_entity_poly.entity_id
_entity_poly.type
_entity_poly.pdbx_seq_one_letter_code
_entity_poly.pdbx_strand_id
1 'polypeptide(L)'
;MNKMIIIGAAVVLLGGGGAAAYFLTMGGEPAPGEEGAEVVAEEVVADPIYRPLSPNFVINFKRNGSINYLQLSLQVMSRDQDVIDKVALNDPAIRNRLIMLFSSQDYDALGTQEGKEKLRAGALVAVKEVIDSTPESGVEEVFVTGFVMQ
;
A
#
# COMPACT_ATOMS: atom_id res chain seq x y z
N MET A 1 -16.66 16.16 7.15
CA MET A 1 -16.43 16.38 8.61
C MET A 1 -15.17 15.61 8.95
N ASN A 2 -14.07 16.35 9.09
CA ASN A 2 -12.74 15.77 9.29
C ASN A 2 -12.64 15.19 10.71
N LYS A 3 -12.57 13.89 10.85
CA LYS A 3 -12.11 13.27 12.09
C LYS A 3 -10.58 13.25 12.08
N MET A 4 -9.98 14.33 12.57
CA MET A 4 -8.59 14.31 13.00
C MET A 4 -8.49 13.28 14.14
N ILE A 5 -7.83 12.17 13.87
CA ILE A 5 -7.38 11.25 14.92
C ILE A 5 -6.16 11.93 15.55
N ILE A 6 -6.39 12.63 16.64
CA ILE A 6 -5.34 13.08 17.54
C ILE A 6 -4.89 11.85 18.32
N ILE A 7 -3.78 11.25 17.86
CA ILE A 7 -3.07 10.25 18.67
C ILE A 7 -2.45 11.03 19.82
N GLY A 8 -3.10 10.95 20.96
CA GLY A 8 -2.62 11.54 22.20
C GLY A 8 -1.33 10.85 22.61
N ALA A 9 -0.22 11.56 22.50
CA ALA A 9 1.01 11.19 23.19
C ALA A 9 0.73 11.26 24.69
N ALA A 10 0.47 10.14 25.32
CA ALA A 10 0.46 10.03 26.78
C ALA A 10 1.91 10.10 27.26
N VAL A 11 2.38 11.31 27.51
CA VAL A 11 3.62 11.53 28.27
C VAL A 11 3.31 11.17 29.73
N VAL A 12 3.70 9.98 30.14
CA VAL A 12 3.72 9.62 31.57
C VAL A 12 4.92 10.29 32.22
N LEU A 13 4.73 11.53 32.66
CA LEU A 13 5.63 12.19 33.60
C LEU A 13 5.24 11.76 35.02
N LEU A 14 5.68 10.60 35.44
CA LEU A 14 5.63 10.17 36.83
C LEU A 14 6.97 9.49 37.17
N GLY A 15 7.88 10.22 37.82
CA GLY A 15 9.00 9.58 38.45
C GLY A 15 10.32 10.36 38.55
N GLY A 16 10.34 11.69 38.39
CA GLY A 16 11.60 12.45 38.45
C GLY A 16 11.75 13.48 39.57
N GLY A 17 10.74 13.67 40.40
CA GLY A 17 10.76 14.76 41.41
C GLY A 17 11.35 14.43 42.77
N GLY A 18 11.63 13.18 43.08
CA GLY A 18 12.12 12.78 44.42
C GLY A 18 13.61 12.62 44.60
N ALA A 19 14.35 12.37 43.55
CA ALA A 19 15.80 12.09 43.63
C ALA A 19 16.66 13.34 43.63
N ALA A 20 16.25 14.44 43.02
CA ALA A 20 17.02 15.67 42.94
C ALA A 20 17.14 16.43 44.28
N ALA A 21 16.12 16.30 45.16
CA ALA A 21 16.13 16.95 46.47
C ALA A 21 17.05 16.23 47.49
N TYR A 22 17.26 14.94 47.31
CA TYR A 22 18.10 14.14 48.23
C TYR A 22 19.61 14.32 47.97
N PHE A 23 19.98 14.62 46.72
CA PHE A 23 21.40 14.77 46.33
C PHE A 23 22.01 16.12 46.71
N LEU A 24 21.20 17.18 46.93
CA LEU A 24 21.69 18.50 47.29
C LEU A 24 22.11 18.62 48.75
N THR A 25 21.80 17.65 49.61
CA THR A 25 22.12 17.71 51.05
C THR A 25 23.31 16.84 51.49
N MET A 26 23.87 15.99 50.59
CA MET A 26 24.95 15.06 50.98
C MET A 26 26.17 15.06 50.05
N GLY A 27 26.48 16.12 49.35
CA GLY A 27 27.85 16.37 48.80
C GLY A 27 28.49 15.19 48.04
N GLY A 28 27.74 14.43 47.22
CA GLY A 28 28.28 13.34 46.41
C GLY A 28 28.42 13.75 44.94
N GLU A 29 29.60 13.45 44.35
CA GLU A 29 29.89 13.68 42.93
C GLU A 29 28.86 13.02 42.01
N PRO A 30 28.45 13.67 40.91
CA PRO A 30 27.50 13.08 39.96
C PRO A 30 28.17 11.92 39.23
N ALA A 31 27.55 10.74 39.29
CA ALA A 31 27.91 9.60 38.45
C ALA A 31 27.70 9.91 36.97
N PRO A 32 28.57 9.43 36.07
CA PRO A 32 28.42 9.69 34.62
C PRO A 32 27.17 9.05 34.06
N GLY A 33 26.49 9.84 33.24
CA GLY A 33 25.21 9.67 32.66
C GLY A 33 24.80 8.26 32.17
N GLU A 34 23.62 7.85 32.55
CA GLU A 34 22.83 6.93 31.73
C GLU A 34 22.35 7.70 30.51
N GLU A 35 22.95 7.39 29.36
CA GLU A 35 22.47 7.81 28.07
C GLU A 35 21.02 7.32 27.97
N GLY A 36 20.10 8.27 27.84
CA GLY A 36 18.68 7.98 27.60
C GLY A 36 18.54 7.08 26.36
N ALA A 37 18.17 5.84 26.59
CA ALA A 37 17.73 4.97 25.52
C ALA A 37 16.52 5.66 24.86
N GLU A 38 16.74 6.23 23.70
CA GLU A 38 15.70 6.69 22.81
C GLU A 38 14.89 5.44 22.43
N VAL A 39 13.74 5.27 23.06
CA VAL A 39 12.80 4.22 22.69
C VAL A 39 12.28 4.62 21.32
N VAL A 40 12.92 4.11 20.28
CA VAL A 40 12.40 4.15 18.91
C VAL A 40 11.08 3.40 18.99
N ALA A 41 9.97 4.14 18.97
CA ALA A 41 8.65 3.54 18.83
C ALA A 41 8.64 2.82 17.49
N GLU A 42 8.70 1.50 17.53
CA GLU A 42 8.54 0.64 16.36
C GLU A 42 7.13 0.91 15.84
N GLU A 43 7.03 1.56 14.69
CA GLU A 43 5.76 1.86 14.02
C GLU A 43 5.13 0.52 13.66
N VAL A 44 4.09 0.14 14.38
CA VAL A 44 3.35 -1.11 14.12
C VAL A 44 2.65 -0.97 12.78
N VAL A 45 3.32 -1.43 11.73
CA VAL A 45 2.76 -1.46 10.38
C VAL A 45 1.63 -2.49 10.35
N ALA A 46 0.42 -2.06 10.01
CA ALA A 46 -0.73 -2.95 9.90
C ALA A 46 -0.50 -4.06 8.87
N ASP A 47 -1.11 -5.23 9.09
CA ASP A 47 -1.01 -6.36 8.17
C ASP A 47 -1.62 -6.04 6.80
N PRO A 48 -1.01 -6.54 5.71
CA PRO A 48 -1.53 -6.30 4.36
C PRO A 48 -2.82 -7.09 4.12
N ILE A 49 -3.79 -6.41 3.51
CA ILE A 49 -5.08 -6.97 3.10
C ILE A 49 -5.07 -7.11 1.59
N TYR A 50 -5.36 -8.30 1.09
CA TYR A 50 -5.39 -8.60 -0.34
C TYR A 50 -6.81 -8.80 -0.84
N ARG A 51 -7.17 -8.13 -1.94
CA ARG A 51 -8.46 -8.29 -2.61
C ARG A 51 -8.28 -8.73 -4.06
N PRO A 52 -8.78 -9.92 -4.45
CA PRO A 52 -8.78 -10.34 -5.84
C PRO A 52 -9.81 -9.53 -6.66
N LEU A 53 -9.43 -9.15 -7.88
CA LEU A 53 -10.33 -8.57 -8.87
C LEU A 53 -10.93 -9.69 -9.73
N SER A 54 -12.04 -10.26 -9.28
CA SER A 54 -12.70 -11.39 -9.93
C SER A 54 -13.91 -10.95 -10.75
N PRO A 55 -14.22 -11.63 -11.89
CA PRO A 55 -13.47 -12.68 -12.57
C PRO A 55 -12.18 -12.18 -13.24
N ASN A 56 -11.34 -13.11 -13.74
CA ASN A 56 -10.12 -12.76 -14.49
C ASN A 56 -10.42 -11.87 -15.69
N PHE A 57 -9.43 -11.09 -16.10
CA PHE A 57 -9.51 -10.27 -17.32
C PHE A 57 -9.12 -11.13 -18.53
N VAL A 58 -9.90 -11.05 -19.61
CA VAL A 58 -9.58 -11.69 -20.89
C VAL A 58 -9.61 -10.61 -21.97
N ILE A 59 -8.47 -10.38 -22.59
CA ILE A 59 -8.28 -9.35 -23.62
C ILE A 59 -7.92 -10.02 -24.94
N ASN A 60 -8.56 -9.58 -26.01
CA ASN A 60 -8.35 -10.08 -27.36
C ASN A 60 -7.46 -9.12 -28.15
N PHE A 61 -6.41 -9.65 -28.76
CA PHE A 61 -5.51 -8.90 -29.64
C PHE A 61 -5.63 -9.43 -31.08
N LYS A 62 -5.92 -8.54 -32.03
CA LYS A 62 -5.83 -8.88 -33.47
C LYS A 62 -4.39 -8.69 -33.94
N ARG A 63 -3.77 -9.77 -34.42
CA ARG A 63 -2.40 -9.76 -34.91
C ARG A 63 -2.24 -10.67 -36.12
N ASN A 64 -1.73 -10.14 -37.22
CA ASN A 64 -1.45 -10.89 -38.44
C ASN A 64 -2.61 -11.76 -38.94
N GLY A 65 -3.85 -11.27 -38.78
CA GLY A 65 -5.07 -12.00 -39.17
C GLY A 65 -5.54 -13.05 -38.18
N SER A 66 -4.82 -13.27 -37.07
CA SER A 66 -5.17 -14.18 -35.98
C SER A 66 -5.64 -13.40 -34.75
N ILE A 67 -6.42 -14.06 -33.91
CA ILE A 67 -6.84 -13.53 -32.60
C ILE A 67 -5.98 -14.21 -31.54
N ASN A 68 -5.29 -13.40 -30.77
CA ASN A 68 -4.49 -13.83 -29.62
C ASN A 68 -5.19 -13.38 -28.34
N TYR A 69 -5.00 -14.11 -27.25
CA TYR A 69 -5.67 -13.87 -25.98
C TYR A 69 -4.63 -13.59 -24.89
N LEU A 70 -4.94 -12.61 -24.05
CA LEU A 70 -4.26 -12.38 -22.80
C LEU A 70 -5.25 -12.62 -21.66
N GLN A 71 -4.95 -13.54 -20.75
CA GLN A 71 -5.70 -13.72 -19.52
C GLN A 71 -4.86 -13.24 -18.34
N LEU A 72 -5.47 -12.38 -17.51
CA LEU A 72 -4.86 -11.80 -16.33
C LEU A 72 -5.70 -12.08 -15.09
N SER A 73 -5.03 -12.44 -14.01
CA SER A 73 -5.56 -12.45 -12.66
C SER A 73 -4.83 -11.40 -11.83
N LEU A 74 -5.58 -10.53 -11.18
CA LEU A 74 -5.02 -9.41 -10.40
C LEU A 74 -5.51 -9.44 -8.97
N GLN A 75 -4.65 -8.97 -8.05
CA GLN A 75 -5.01 -8.66 -6.67
C GLN A 75 -4.55 -7.25 -6.32
N VAL A 76 -5.38 -6.54 -5.58
CA VAL A 76 -5.07 -5.22 -5.00
C VAL A 76 -4.68 -5.42 -3.56
N MET A 77 -3.68 -4.68 -3.09
CA MET A 77 -3.25 -4.70 -1.69
C MET A 77 -3.29 -3.30 -1.09
N SER A 78 -3.78 -3.23 0.14
CA SER A 78 -3.70 -2.08 1.03
C SER A 78 -3.63 -2.58 2.47
N ARG A 79 -3.13 -1.75 3.38
CA ARG A 79 -3.23 -1.98 4.84
C ARG A 79 -4.42 -1.29 5.48
N ASP A 80 -5.18 -0.56 4.69
CA ASP A 80 -6.39 0.14 5.13
C ASP A 80 -7.63 -0.59 4.59
N GLN A 81 -8.48 -1.07 5.51
CA GLN A 81 -9.73 -1.75 5.17
C GLN A 81 -10.70 -0.83 4.42
N ASP A 82 -10.76 0.45 4.76
CA ASP A 82 -11.64 1.41 4.08
C ASP A 82 -11.25 1.57 2.60
N VAL A 83 -9.96 1.45 2.29
CA VAL A 83 -9.46 1.44 0.90
C VAL A 83 -9.90 0.18 0.16
N ILE A 84 -9.81 -0.98 0.79
CA ILE A 84 -10.28 -2.26 0.22
C ILE A 84 -11.78 -2.23 -0.03
N ASP A 85 -12.55 -1.62 0.87
CA ASP A 85 -13.99 -1.45 0.70
C ASP A 85 -14.34 -0.48 -0.43
N LYS A 86 -13.57 0.60 -0.60
CA LYS A 86 -13.68 1.50 -1.77
C LYS A 86 -13.38 0.78 -3.08
N VAL A 87 -12.34 -0.07 -3.12
CA VAL A 87 -12.04 -0.91 -4.28
C VAL A 87 -13.22 -1.85 -4.59
N ALA A 88 -13.85 -2.43 -3.56
CA ALA A 88 -15.02 -3.28 -3.72
C ALA A 88 -16.21 -2.54 -4.32
N LEU A 89 -16.50 -1.36 -3.79
CA LEU A 89 -17.63 -0.53 -4.22
C LEU A 89 -17.46 -0.04 -5.66
N ASN A 90 -16.23 0.25 -6.07
CA ASN A 90 -15.89 0.78 -7.38
C ASN A 90 -15.42 -0.30 -8.39
N ASP A 91 -15.59 -1.60 -8.07
CA ASP A 91 -15.14 -2.71 -8.93
C ASP A 91 -15.51 -2.55 -10.40
N PRO A 92 -16.77 -2.19 -10.78
CA PRO A 92 -17.12 -2.03 -12.20
C PRO A 92 -16.33 -0.92 -12.90
N ALA A 93 -16.07 0.20 -12.24
CA ALA A 93 -15.29 1.32 -12.79
C ALA A 93 -13.81 0.94 -12.93
N ILE A 94 -13.26 0.28 -11.93
CA ILE A 94 -11.89 -0.26 -11.94
C ILE A 94 -11.73 -1.24 -13.09
N ARG A 95 -12.65 -2.20 -13.23
CA ARG A 95 -12.63 -3.19 -14.33
C ARG A 95 -12.65 -2.52 -15.69
N ASN A 96 -13.54 -1.55 -15.89
CA ASN A 96 -13.62 -0.82 -17.14
C ASN A 96 -12.28 -0.12 -17.45
N ARG A 97 -11.70 0.59 -16.48
CA ARG A 97 -10.44 1.30 -16.64
C ARG A 97 -9.28 0.34 -16.97
N LEU A 98 -9.22 -0.81 -16.29
CA LEU A 98 -8.21 -1.84 -16.52
C LEU A 98 -8.36 -2.52 -17.89
N ILE A 99 -9.59 -2.83 -18.32
CA ILE A 99 -9.83 -3.41 -19.67
C ILE A 99 -9.34 -2.43 -20.75
N MET A 100 -9.61 -1.14 -20.62
CA MET A 100 -9.14 -0.13 -21.58
C MET A 100 -7.62 -0.03 -21.58
N LEU A 101 -7.00 -0.03 -20.39
CA LEU A 101 -5.54 -0.05 -20.25
C LEU A 101 -4.92 -1.28 -20.92
N PHE A 102 -5.44 -2.49 -20.64
CA PHE A 102 -4.88 -3.74 -21.15
C PHE A 102 -5.07 -3.88 -22.66
N SER A 103 -6.22 -3.42 -23.17
CA SER A 103 -6.53 -3.45 -24.61
C SER A 103 -5.66 -2.50 -25.44
N SER A 104 -5.07 -1.48 -24.80
CA SER A 104 -4.19 -0.51 -25.46
C SER A 104 -2.70 -0.95 -25.50
N GLN A 105 -2.37 -2.07 -24.87
CA GLN A 105 -0.99 -2.57 -24.83
C GLN A 105 -0.57 -3.22 -26.16
N ASP A 106 0.73 -3.23 -26.40
CA ASP A 106 1.32 -4.04 -27.47
C ASP A 106 1.50 -5.48 -27.00
N TYR A 107 0.95 -6.44 -27.74
CA TYR A 107 0.98 -7.85 -27.39
C TYR A 107 2.40 -8.42 -27.29
N ASP A 108 3.31 -8.01 -28.21
CA ASP A 108 4.69 -8.49 -28.22
C ASP A 108 5.48 -7.95 -27.02
N ALA A 109 5.26 -6.67 -26.67
CA ALA A 109 5.87 -6.06 -25.50
C ALA A 109 5.47 -6.80 -24.22
N LEU A 110 4.23 -7.28 -24.11
CA LEU A 110 3.75 -8.04 -22.94
C LEU A 110 4.45 -9.39 -22.75
N GLY A 111 5.12 -9.91 -23.78
CA GLY A 111 5.98 -11.10 -23.67
C GLY A 111 7.25 -10.85 -22.86
N THR A 112 7.68 -9.60 -22.72
CA THR A 112 8.92 -9.21 -22.01
C THR A 112 8.65 -8.95 -20.54
N GLN A 113 9.69 -9.01 -19.70
CA GLN A 113 9.59 -8.65 -18.29
C GLN A 113 9.25 -7.17 -18.13
N GLU A 114 9.91 -6.29 -18.90
CA GLU A 114 9.66 -4.85 -18.87
C GLU A 114 8.20 -4.51 -19.20
N GLY A 115 7.61 -5.15 -20.24
CA GLY A 115 6.21 -4.96 -20.59
C GLY A 115 5.25 -5.40 -19.50
N LYS A 116 5.54 -6.50 -18.79
CA LYS A 116 4.75 -6.95 -17.65
C LYS A 116 4.83 -5.99 -16.47
N GLU A 117 6.01 -5.45 -16.15
CA GLU A 117 6.18 -4.46 -15.09
C GLU A 117 5.47 -3.15 -15.42
N LYS A 118 5.55 -2.70 -16.67
CA LYS A 118 4.82 -1.51 -17.14
C LYS A 118 3.32 -1.71 -17.05
N LEU A 119 2.81 -2.89 -17.42
CA LEU A 119 1.40 -3.25 -17.28
C LEU A 119 0.95 -3.19 -15.82
N ARG A 120 1.72 -3.79 -14.91
CA ARG A 120 1.45 -3.80 -13.47
C ARG A 120 1.43 -2.39 -12.88
N ALA A 121 2.46 -1.59 -13.19
CA ALA A 121 2.54 -0.19 -12.75
C ALA A 121 1.36 0.64 -13.29
N GLY A 122 0.99 0.46 -14.55
CA GLY A 122 -0.19 1.10 -15.14
C GLY A 122 -1.50 0.67 -14.47
N ALA A 123 -1.62 -0.61 -14.10
CA ALA A 123 -2.78 -1.11 -13.37
C ALA A 123 -2.91 -0.46 -11.98
N LEU A 124 -1.80 -0.31 -11.25
CA LEU A 124 -1.78 0.38 -9.95
C LEU A 124 -2.27 1.83 -10.09
N VAL A 125 -1.74 2.58 -11.07
CA VAL A 125 -2.17 3.96 -11.34
C VAL A 125 -3.67 4.01 -11.67
N ALA A 126 -4.14 3.12 -12.56
CA ALA A 126 -5.53 3.07 -12.97
C ALA A 126 -6.50 2.79 -11.80
N VAL A 127 -6.12 1.92 -10.86
CA VAL A 127 -6.94 1.65 -9.65
C VAL A 127 -6.94 2.87 -8.74
N LYS A 128 -5.78 3.48 -8.48
CA LYS A 128 -5.66 4.69 -7.65
C LYS A 128 -6.50 5.85 -8.18
N GLU A 129 -6.49 6.08 -9.49
CA GLU A 129 -7.31 7.13 -10.13
C GLU A 129 -8.81 6.94 -9.91
N VAL A 130 -9.30 5.69 -9.98
CA VAL A 130 -10.74 5.39 -9.84
C VAL A 130 -11.24 5.59 -8.42
N ILE A 131 -10.43 5.23 -7.42
CA ILE A 131 -10.84 5.34 -6.01
C ILE A 131 -10.40 6.65 -5.35
N ASP A 132 -9.80 7.56 -6.12
CA ASP A 132 -9.28 8.85 -5.66
C ASP A 132 -8.38 8.68 -4.42
N SER A 133 -7.44 7.75 -4.51
CA SER A 133 -6.51 7.46 -3.41
C SER A 133 -5.25 8.31 -3.50
N THR A 134 -4.82 8.82 -2.34
CA THR A 134 -3.54 9.55 -2.25
C THR A 134 -2.35 8.58 -2.19
N PRO A 135 -1.13 9.03 -2.48
CA PRO A 135 0.07 8.19 -2.34
C PRO A 135 0.30 7.68 -0.91
N GLU A 136 -0.18 8.43 0.10
CA GLU A 136 0.08 8.17 1.51
C GLU A 136 -0.98 7.28 2.18
N SER A 137 -2.19 7.25 1.61
CA SER A 137 -3.29 6.44 2.14
C SER A 137 -4.12 5.89 0.99
N GLY A 138 -3.84 4.67 0.57
CA GLY A 138 -4.56 4.13 -0.57
C GLY A 138 -4.13 2.71 -0.92
N VAL A 139 -4.36 2.34 -2.18
CA VAL A 139 -3.82 1.10 -2.73
C VAL A 139 -2.30 1.20 -2.77
N GLU A 140 -1.63 0.29 -2.09
CA GLU A 140 -0.17 0.24 -2.04
C GLU A 140 0.38 -0.47 -3.28
N GLU A 141 -0.24 -1.61 -3.65
CA GLU A 141 0.28 -2.45 -4.72
C GLU A 141 -0.84 -3.16 -5.49
N VAL A 142 -0.54 -3.49 -6.75
CA VAL A 142 -1.32 -4.41 -7.58
C VAL A 142 -0.44 -5.56 -8.00
N PHE A 143 -0.86 -6.78 -7.69
CA PHE A 143 -0.15 -8.01 -8.03
C PHE A 143 -0.79 -8.69 -9.24
N VAL A 144 0.04 -9.15 -10.16
CA VAL A 144 -0.37 -10.03 -11.24
C VAL A 144 -0.19 -11.46 -10.74
N THR A 145 -1.29 -12.12 -10.39
CA THR A 145 -1.30 -13.49 -9.82
C THR A 145 -1.50 -14.58 -10.87
N GLY A 146 -1.89 -14.20 -12.08
CA GLY A 146 -1.98 -15.07 -13.24
C GLY A 146 -1.76 -14.28 -14.52
N PHE A 147 -0.93 -14.84 -15.43
CA PHE A 147 -0.59 -14.22 -16.70
C PHE A 147 -0.44 -15.32 -17.77
N VAL A 148 -1.39 -15.38 -18.69
CA VAL A 148 -1.39 -16.37 -19.78
C VAL A 148 -1.56 -15.66 -21.12
N MET A 149 -0.67 -15.92 -22.08
CA MET A 149 -0.74 -15.46 -23.46
C MET A 149 -0.94 -16.68 -24.38
N GLN A 150 -1.90 -16.60 -25.30
CA GLN A 150 -2.22 -17.66 -26.26
C GLN A 150 -2.47 -17.08 -27.65
#